data_ee1c0f3e6cdc6dbb94b53ea647fa70d0
#
_entry.id   ee1c0f3e6cdc6dbb94b53ea647fa70d0
#
_cell.length_a   1.000
_cell.length_b   1.000
_cell.length_c   1.000
_cell.angle_alpha   90.00
_cell.angle_beta   90.00
_cell.angle_gamma   90.00
#
_symmetry.space_group_name_H-M   'P 1'
#
loop_
_entity.id
_entity.type
_entity.pdbx_description
1 polymer ?
#
loop_
_entity_poly.entity_id
_entity_poly.type
_entity_poly.pdbx_seq_one_letter_code
_entity_poly.pdbx_strand_id
1 'polypeptide(L)'
;TFVADANCARYVGASLKFADIDRETWNMSIDSTIELIDKNTVAIVITHYAGLPADIHKLKKICKENDIFLIEDACHAPGAKLNNKVVGSFGDASIYSLHPAKHIAAGEGGVICSNSKSLIEEVKILRNHGLDSWQKRKGLLYDISKMGFNLRMSDIEAGLANSQLKRIEQSLNKRQKIADRYYKNLDTDFIEMQHVDNKRTHAYHLFPILIKKPYKREGFINHMRELNIGVTIHYPLINEMSAFKKFPGKTPIAKDVGSRIVSIPMYPNLSVKEQEFVIEAVNGYFK
;
A
#
# COMPACT_ATOMS: atom_id res chain seq x y z
N THR A 1 -3.93 6.05 -3.43
CA THR A 1 -2.82 5.07 -3.35
C THR A 1 -1.83 5.24 -4.49
N PHE A 2 -0.86 4.33 -4.58
CA PHE A 2 0.12 4.35 -5.65
C PHE A 2 -0.50 3.91 -6.99
N VAL A 3 -0.04 4.51 -8.09
CA VAL A 3 -0.62 4.33 -9.43
C VAL A 3 -0.53 2.90 -9.98
N ALA A 4 0.33 2.05 -9.39
CA ALA A 4 0.52 0.67 -9.84
C ALA A 4 -0.78 -0.15 -9.80
N ASP A 5 -1.65 0.07 -8.80
CA ASP A 5 -2.94 -0.62 -8.68
C ASP A 5 -3.87 -0.34 -9.87
N ALA A 6 -3.85 0.90 -10.36
CA ALA A 6 -4.62 1.27 -11.55
C ALA A 6 -3.94 0.79 -12.84
N ASN A 7 -2.61 0.85 -12.91
CA ASN A 7 -1.86 0.43 -14.09
C ASN A 7 -2.01 -1.06 -14.36
N CYS A 8 -1.90 -1.92 -13.34
CA CYS A 8 -1.97 -3.37 -13.53
C CYS A 8 -3.30 -3.81 -14.17
N ALA A 9 -4.42 -3.22 -13.76
CA ALA A 9 -5.72 -3.47 -14.38
C ALA A 9 -5.75 -3.00 -15.85
N ARG A 10 -5.13 -1.84 -16.13
CA ARG A 10 -5.07 -1.32 -17.52
C ARG A 10 -4.17 -2.14 -18.45
N TYR A 11 -3.10 -2.74 -17.93
CA TYR A 11 -2.24 -3.61 -18.73
C TYR A 11 -2.97 -4.85 -19.27
N VAL A 12 -3.98 -5.33 -18.54
CA VAL A 12 -4.83 -6.45 -18.99
C VAL A 12 -6.13 -6.00 -19.67
N GLY A 13 -6.26 -4.70 -20.01
CA GLY A 13 -7.41 -4.16 -20.73
C GLY A 13 -8.66 -3.90 -19.87
N ALA A 14 -8.60 -4.14 -18.56
CA ALA A 14 -9.75 -3.91 -17.68
C ALA A 14 -10.12 -2.43 -17.57
N SER A 15 -11.40 -2.14 -17.40
CA SER A 15 -11.89 -0.80 -17.04
C SER A 15 -11.75 -0.58 -15.53
N LEU A 16 -11.70 0.69 -15.11
CA LEU A 16 -11.50 1.07 -13.71
C LEU A 16 -12.72 1.78 -13.15
N LYS A 17 -12.94 1.59 -11.85
CA LYS A 17 -13.77 2.42 -11.00
C LYS A 17 -12.98 2.78 -9.74
N PHE A 18 -13.16 3.99 -9.24
CA PHE A 18 -12.45 4.48 -8.05
C PHE A 18 -13.44 4.66 -6.91
N ALA A 19 -13.29 3.84 -5.87
CA ALA A 19 -14.01 4.00 -4.61
C ALA A 19 -13.40 5.15 -3.79
N ASP A 20 -14.21 5.83 -2.99
CA ASP A 20 -13.72 6.82 -2.03
C ASP A 20 -13.07 6.13 -0.83
N ILE A 21 -12.52 6.90 0.07
CA ILE A 21 -11.85 6.43 1.28
C ILE A 21 -12.72 6.67 2.53
N ASP A 22 -12.43 5.93 3.58
CA ASP A 22 -12.91 6.19 4.92
C ASP A 22 -12.16 7.40 5.52
N ARG A 23 -12.90 8.26 6.22
CA ARG A 23 -12.38 9.54 6.72
C ARG A 23 -11.35 9.39 7.84
N GLU A 24 -11.46 8.35 8.65
CA GLU A 24 -10.63 8.14 9.83
C GLU A 24 -9.37 7.32 9.51
N THR A 25 -9.56 6.27 8.74
CA THR A 25 -8.49 5.32 8.42
C THR A 25 -7.76 5.64 7.12
N TRP A 26 -8.34 6.48 6.27
CA TRP A 26 -7.87 6.81 4.91
C TRP A 26 -7.68 5.60 4.00
N ASN A 27 -8.16 4.44 4.42
CA ASN A 27 -8.27 3.25 3.59
C ASN A 27 -9.53 3.30 2.73
N MET A 28 -9.64 2.42 1.74
CA MET A 28 -10.80 2.33 0.86
C MET A 28 -12.10 2.13 1.68
N SER A 29 -13.10 2.95 1.42
CA SER A 29 -14.43 2.86 2.03
C SER A 29 -15.19 1.66 1.49
N ILE A 30 -15.70 0.81 2.40
CA ILE A 30 -16.50 -0.36 2.02
C ILE A 30 -17.83 0.07 1.41
N ASP A 31 -18.48 1.09 1.95
CA ASP A 31 -19.78 1.57 1.46
C ASP A 31 -19.62 2.14 0.04
N SER A 32 -18.62 3.00 -0.18
CA SER A 32 -18.32 3.50 -1.52
C SER A 32 -17.94 2.38 -2.50
N THR A 33 -17.31 1.31 -2.02
CA THR A 33 -16.97 0.15 -2.85
C THR A 33 -18.22 -0.61 -3.27
N ILE A 34 -19.16 -0.83 -2.34
CA ILE A 34 -20.43 -1.54 -2.62
C ILE A 34 -21.24 -0.80 -3.69
N GLU A 35 -21.32 0.53 -3.61
CA GLU A 35 -22.03 1.35 -4.60
C GLU A 35 -21.49 1.23 -6.02
N LEU A 36 -20.23 0.83 -6.17
CA LEU A 36 -19.55 0.69 -7.46
C LEU A 36 -19.63 -0.72 -8.05
N ILE A 37 -20.02 -1.73 -7.24
CA ILE A 37 -20.13 -3.10 -7.71
C ILE A 37 -21.31 -3.23 -8.69
N ASP A 38 -21.05 -3.83 -9.85
CA ASP A 38 -22.06 -4.21 -10.83
C ASP A 38 -21.70 -5.56 -11.46
N LYS A 39 -22.54 -6.04 -12.38
CA LYS A 39 -22.37 -7.31 -13.10
C LYS A 39 -21.06 -7.45 -13.90
N ASN A 40 -20.36 -6.34 -14.15
CA ASN A 40 -19.10 -6.34 -14.88
C ASN A 40 -17.89 -6.23 -13.92
N THR A 41 -18.12 -6.15 -12.62
CA THR A 41 -17.05 -6.06 -11.63
C THR A 41 -16.44 -7.45 -11.43
N VAL A 42 -15.20 -7.64 -11.86
CA VAL A 42 -14.49 -8.93 -11.81
C VAL A 42 -13.44 -9.01 -10.71
N ALA A 43 -12.93 -7.86 -10.27
CA ALA A 43 -11.91 -7.80 -9.21
C ALA A 43 -11.98 -6.50 -8.42
N ILE A 44 -11.55 -6.58 -7.17
CA ILE A 44 -11.32 -5.42 -6.30
C ILE A 44 -9.88 -5.48 -5.81
N VAL A 45 -9.14 -4.36 -5.97
CA VAL A 45 -7.81 -4.18 -5.39
C VAL A 45 -7.93 -3.26 -4.20
N ILE A 46 -7.55 -3.75 -3.03
CA ILE A 46 -7.56 -2.97 -1.78
C ILE A 46 -6.15 -2.79 -1.26
N THR A 47 -5.72 -1.54 -1.10
CA THR A 47 -4.42 -1.18 -0.52
C THR A 47 -4.56 -1.00 0.99
N HIS A 48 -3.64 -1.55 1.77
CA HIS A 48 -3.49 -1.27 3.20
C HIS A 48 -2.64 -0.01 3.37
N TYR A 49 -3.28 1.16 3.22
CA TYR A 49 -2.61 2.44 3.09
C TYR A 49 -1.75 2.78 4.31
N ALA A 50 -0.55 3.30 4.06
CA ALA A 50 0.48 3.64 5.05
C ALA A 50 0.95 2.47 5.93
N GLY A 51 0.37 1.27 5.76
CA GLY A 51 0.59 0.08 6.57
C GLY A 51 -0.53 -0.21 7.58
N LEU A 52 -1.62 0.56 7.55
CA LEU A 52 -2.82 0.30 8.34
C LEU A 52 -3.71 -0.72 7.63
N PRO A 53 -4.07 -1.85 8.25
CA PRO A 53 -5.01 -2.79 7.67
C PRO A 53 -6.37 -2.15 7.34
N ALA A 54 -6.81 -2.30 6.10
CA ALA A 54 -8.15 -1.91 5.68
C ALA A 54 -9.21 -2.89 6.23
N ASP A 55 -10.50 -2.55 6.17
CA ASP A 55 -11.60 -3.40 6.67
C ASP A 55 -11.93 -4.55 5.70
N ILE A 56 -10.94 -5.41 5.49
CA ILE A 56 -10.95 -6.46 4.47
C ILE A 56 -11.94 -7.59 4.77
N HIS A 57 -12.33 -7.79 6.03
CA HIS A 57 -13.27 -8.85 6.38
C HIS A 57 -14.65 -8.66 5.73
N LYS A 58 -15.18 -7.43 5.79
CA LYS A 58 -16.45 -7.09 5.14
C LYS A 58 -16.34 -7.26 3.64
N LEU A 59 -15.24 -6.74 3.07
CA LEU A 59 -15.02 -6.80 1.63
C LEU A 59 -14.88 -8.23 1.12
N LYS A 60 -14.17 -9.10 1.84
CA LYS A 60 -14.05 -10.52 1.49
C LYS A 60 -15.40 -11.22 1.40
N LYS A 61 -16.32 -10.93 2.33
CA LYS A 61 -17.67 -11.48 2.30
C LYS A 61 -18.40 -11.05 1.04
N ILE A 62 -18.40 -9.75 0.74
CA ILE A 62 -19.04 -9.16 -0.44
C ILE A 62 -18.47 -9.75 -1.73
N CYS A 63 -17.15 -9.84 -1.84
CA CYS A 63 -16.48 -10.40 -3.00
C CYS A 63 -16.91 -11.86 -3.24
N LYS A 64 -16.97 -12.67 -2.18
CA LYS A 64 -17.40 -14.07 -2.26
C LYS A 64 -18.86 -14.20 -2.70
N GLU A 65 -19.75 -13.35 -2.21
CA GLU A 65 -21.19 -13.37 -2.54
C GLU A 65 -21.45 -12.93 -4.00
N ASN A 66 -20.54 -12.19 -4.62
CA ASN A 66 -20.69 -11.66 -5.97
C ASN A 66 -19.69 -12.26 -6.99
N ASP A 67 -18.96 -13.31 -6.63
CA ASP A 67 -17.90 -13.94 -7.45
C ASP A 67 -16.85 -12.94 -7.96
N ILE A 68 -16.44 -12.03 -7.10
CA ILE A 68 -15.45 -10.98 -7.37
C ILE A 68 -14.11 -11.39 -6.78
N PHE A 69 -13.03 -11.32 -7.56
CA PHE A 69 -11.67 -11.62 -7.12
C PHE A 69 -11.12 -10.49 -6.22
N LEU A 70 -10.65 -10.84 -5.02
CA LEU A 70 -10.11 -9.87 -4.06
C LEU A 70 -8.59 -9.90 -4.02
N ILE A 71 -7.96 -8.78 -4.38
CA ILE A 71 -6.50 -8.60 -4.35
C ILE A 71 -6.14 -7.64 -3.21
N GLU A 72 -5.25 -8.09 -2.30
CA GLU A 72 -4.67 -7.22 -1.28
C GLU A 72 -3.36 -6.61 -1.79
N ASP A 73 -3.31 -5.29 -1.95
CA ASP A 73 -2.03 -4.59 -2.01
C ASP A 73 -1.50 -4.38 -0.59
N ALA A 74 -0.63 -5.29 -0.16
CA ALA A 74 0.04 -5.27 1.13
C ALA A 74 1.46 -4.65 1.05
N CYS A 75 1.78 -3.90 -0.01
CA CYS A 75 3.10 -3.29 -0.22
C CYS A 75 3.51 -2.30 0.88
N HIS A 76 2.55 -1.76 1.62
CA HIS A 76 2.81 -0.91 2.79
C HIS A 76 2.68 -1.67 4.13
N ALA A 77 2.21 -2.91 4.12
CA ALA A 77 1.72 -3.57 5.32
C ALA A 77 2.34 -4.96 5.62
N PRO A 78 3.61 -5.24 5.27
CA PRO A 78 4.19 -6.53 5.66
C PRO A 78 4.23 -6.64 7.19
N GLY A 79 3.64 -7.72 7.72
CA GLY A 79 3.54 -7.97 9.16
C GLY A 79 2.40 -7.25 9.89
N ALA A 80 1.65 -6.35 9.23
CA ALA A 80 0.44 -5.77 9.79
C ALA A 80 -0.63 -6.85 10.04
N LYS A 81 -1.50 -6.62 11.03
CA LYS A 81 -2.53 -7.60 11.42
C LYS A 81 -3.89 -6.92 11.61
N LEU A 82 -4.94 -7.64 11.25
CA LEU A 82 -6.32 -7.33 11.57
C LEU A 82 -6.92 -8.50 12.36
N ASN A 83 -7.41 -8.25 13.58
CA ASN A 83 -7.88 -9.30 14.50
C ASN A 83 -6.85 -10.44 14.67
N ASN A 84 -5.58 -10.10 14.90
CA ASN A 84 -4.43 -11.01 15.02
C ASN A 84 -4.09 -11.84 13.77
N LYS A 85 -4.81 -11.66 12.66
CA LYS A 85 -4.51 -12.32 11.39
C LYS A 85 -3.71 -11.37 10.49
N VAL A 86 -2.62 -11.88 9.91
CA VAL A 86 -1.71 -11.09 9.05
C VAL A 86 -2.44 -10.67 7.78
N VAL A 87 -2.34 -9.39 7.39
CA VAL A 87 -2.83 -8.90 6.08
C VAL A 87 -2.04 -9.56 4.95
N GLY A 88 -2.66 -9.68 3.77
CA GLY A 88 -2.13 -10.49 2.69
C GLY A 88 -2.54 -11.96 2.76
N SER A 89 -3.35 -12.35 3.78
CA SER A 89 -3.88 -13.71 3.93
C SER A 89 -5.42 -13.77 3.84
N PHE A 90 -6.06 -12.67 3.52
CA PHE A 90 -7.53 -12.59 3.45
C PHE A 90 -8.04 -12.72 2.02
N GLY A 91 -7.43 -12.04 1.05
CA GLY A 91 -7.84 -12.05 -0.35
C GLY A 91 -7.56 -13.37 -1.07
N ASP A 92 -7.90 -13.40 -2.34
CA ASP A 92 -7.57 -14.51 -3.24
C ASP A 92 -6.08 -14.47 -3.64
N ALA A 93 -5.54 -13.25 -3.74
CA ALA A 93 -4.13 -12.97 -3.88
C ALA A 93 -3.71 -11.75 -3.06
N SER A 94 -2.43 -11.69 -2.73
CA SER A 94 -1.81 -10.51 -2.14
C SER A 94 -0.47 -10.20 -2.77
N ILE A 95 -0.09 -8.93 -2.78
CA ILE A 95 1.16 -8.42 -3.34
C ILE A 95 1.97 -7.69 -2.28
N TYR A 96 3.29 -7.90 -2.31
CA TYR A 96 4.26 -7.17 -1.50
C TYR A 96 5.35 -6.61 -2.40
N SER A 97 5.77 -5.38 -2.15
CA SER A 97 6.87 -4.73 -2.86
C SER A 97 8.19 -4.93 -2.11
N LEU A 98 9.24 -5.15 -2.87
CA LEU A 98 10.62 -5.24 -2.37
C LEU A 98 11.47 -4.03 -2.79
N HIS A 99 10.83 -2.97 -3.29
CA HIS A 99 11.47 -1.69 -3.60
C HIS A 99 12.25 -1.14 -2.39
N PRO A 100 13.38 -0.42 -2.58
CA PRO A 100 14.26 0.04 -1.49
C PRO A 100 13.59 0.83 -0.39
N ALA A 101 12.51 1.58 -0.69
CA ALA A 101 11.77 2.33 0.30
C ALA A 101 10.84 1.47 1.18
N LYS A 102 10.67 0.17 0.89
CA LYS A 102 9.75 -0.71 1.61
C LYS A 102 10.42 -1.35 2.84
N HIS A 103 9.61 -2.03 3.66
CA HIS A 103 10.11 -2.70 4.88
C HIS A 103 11.13 -3.81 4.58
N ILE A 104 10.93 -4.51 3.47
CA ILE A 104 11.81 -5.56 2.97
C ILE A 104 12.42 -5.01 1.69
N ALA A 105 13.58 -4.39 1.82
CA ALA A 105 14.28 -3.75 0.70
C ALA A 105 15.25 -4.75 0.03
N ALA A 106 15.05 -5.00 -1.26
CA ALA A 106 15.87 -5.96 -2.01
C ALA A 106 16.42 -5.40 -3.34
N GLY A 107 16.48 -4.07 -3.51
CA GLY A 107 16.78 -3.44 -4.79
C GLY A 107 15.48 -3.24 -5.56
N GLU A 108 15.06 -4.21 -6.34
CA GLU A 108 13.74 -4.26 -6.98
C GLU A 108 13.11 -5.63 -6.75
N GLY A 109 11.79 -5.73 -6.98
CA GLY A 109 11.08 -6.99 -6.93
C GLY A 109 9.72 -6.90 -6.26
N GLY A 110 9.03 -8.03 -6.29
CA GLY A 110 7.73 -8.22 -5.67
C GLY A 110 7.47 -9.67 -5.31
N VAL A 111 6.54 -9.87 -4.39
CA VAL A 111 6.09 -11.20 -3.98
C VAL A 111 4.59 -11.27 -4.16
N ILE A 112 4.11 -12.33 -4.78
CA ILE A 112 2.68 -12.68 -4.85
C ILE A 112 2.44 -13.87 -3.93
N CYS A 113 1.45 -13.76 -3.06
CA CYS A 113 1.00 -14.84 -2.20
C CYS A 113 -0.47 -15.18 -2.50
N SER A 114 -0.79 -16.47 -2.46
CA SER A 114 -2.16 -16.99 -2.57
C SER A 114 -2.26 -18.36 -1.93
N ASN A 115 -3.46 -18.73 -1.45
CA ASN A 115 -3.79 -20.09 -1.04
C ASN A 115 -4.24 -20.97 -2.23
N SER A 116 -4.45 -20.39 -3.42
CA SER A 116 -4.78 -21.11 -4.65
C SER A 116 -3.52 -21.63 -5.32
N LYS A 117 -3.30 -22.96 -5.29
CA LYS A 117 -2.19 -23.60 -5.99
C LYS A 117 -2.24 -23.36 -7.51
N SER A 118 -3.43 -23.39 -8.10
CA SER A 118 -3.62 -23.16 -9.53
C SER A 118 -3.19 -21.74 -9.94
N LEU A 119 -3.56 -20.73 -9.16
CA LEU A 119 -3.16 -19.35 -9.39
C LEU A 119 -1.62 -19.20 -9.29
N ILE A 120 -1.00 -19.80 -8.28
CA ILE A 120 0.45 -19.72 -8.12
C ILE A 120 1.19 -20.39 -9.27
N GLU A 121 0.71 -21.55 -9.76
CA GLU A 121 1.31 -22.20 -10.93
C GLU A 121 1.14 -21.34 -12.19
N GLU A 122 0.00 -20.72 -12.38
CA GLU A 122 -0.21 -19.79 -13.50
C GLU A 122 0.72 -18.56 -13.43
N VAL A 123 0.88 -17.96 -12.26
CA VAL A 123 1.80 -16.84 -12.04
C VAL A 123 3.25 -17.27 -12.34
N LYS A 124 3.67 -18.47 -11.96
CA LYS A 124 5.01 -19.00 -12.28
C LYS A 124 5.23 -19.12 -13.79
N ILE A 125 4.23 -19.57 -14.53
CA ILE A 125 4.27 -19.67 -16.00
C ILE A 125 4.38 -18.25 -16.60
N LEU A 126 3.49 -17.34 -16.22
CA LEU A 126 3.43 -15.97 -16.77
C LEU A 126 4.69 -15.17 -16.48
N ARG A 127 5.28 -15.27 -15.28
CA ARG A 127 6.52 -14.55 -14.95
C ARG A 127 7.75 -15.04 -15.72
N ASN A 128 7.68 -16.23 -16.33
CA ASN A 128 8.76 -16.87 -17.04
C ASN A 128 8.41 -17.16 -18.50
N HIS A 129 8.08 -16.12 -19.26
CA HIS A 129 7.81 -16.16 -20.71
C HIS A 129 6.62 -17.04 -21.13
N GLY A 130 5.75 -17.47 -20.22
CA GLY A 130 4.69 -18.44 -20.54
C GLY A 130 5.16 -19.87 -20.66
N LEU A 131 6.40 -20.15 -20.23
CA LEU A 131 6.97 -21.49 -20.24
C LEU A 131 6.30 -22.38 -19.20
N ASP A 132 5.78 -23.51 -19.64
CA ASP A 132 5.30 -24.55 -18.75
C ASP A 132 6.45 -25.26 -18.00
N SER A 133 6.14 -26.05 -16.98
CA SER A 133 7.15 -26.73 -16.16
C SER A 133 8.09 -27.61 -16.99
N TRP A 134 9.34 -27.79 -16.51
CA TRP A 134 10.31 -28.68 -17.12
C TRP A 134 9.78 -30.12 -17.33
N GLN A 135 8.87 -30.58 -16.48
CA GLN A 135 8.28 -31.92 -16.56
C GLN A 135 7.41 -32.14 -17.80
N LYS A 136 6.89 -31.07 -18.41
CA LYS A 136 6.11 -31.14 -19.65
C LYS A 136 6.98 -30.98 -20.91
N ARG A 137 8.28 -30.78 -20.77
CA ARG A 137 9.20 -30.67 -21.90
C ARG A 137 9.51 -32.07 -22.48
N LYS A 138 9.22 -32.25 -23.75
CA LYS A 138 9.61 -33.44 -24.48
C LYS A 138 11.03 -33.21 -25.08
N GLY A 139 12.09 -33.67 -24.38
CA GLY A 139 13.45 -33.50 -24.84
C GLY A 139 13.95 -32.05 -24.81
N LEU A 140 14.61 -31.59 -25.87
CA LEU A 140 15.12 -30.23 -26.03
C LEU A 140 14.06 -29.24 -26.54
N LEU A 141 12.90 -29.71 -26.96
CA LEU A 141 11.79 -28.88 -27.44
C LEU A 141 10.92 -28.43 -26.27
N TYR A 142 10.46 -27.20 -26.33
CA TYR A 142 9.51 -26.62 -25.39
C TYR A 142 8.39 -25.93 -26.14
N ASP A 143 7.24 -25.82 -25.51
CA ASP A 143 6.11 -25.06 -26.01
C ASP A 143 5.78 -23.91 -25.05
N ILE A 144 5.19 -22.86 -25.58
CA ILE A 144 4.68 -21.71 -24.84
C ILE A 144 3.17 -21.72 -24.94
N SER A 145 2.52 -22.13 -23.84
CA SER A 145 1.06 -22.24 -23.79
C SER A 145 0.36 -20.89 -23.58
N LYS A 146 1.07 -19.89 -23.08
CA LYS A 146 0.56 -18.54 -22.81
C LYS A 146 1.61 -17.48 -23.10
N MET A 147 1.20 -16.30 -23.52
CA MET A 147 2.10 -15.15 -23.57
C MET A 147 2.45 -14.70 -22.16
N GLY A 148 3.72 -14.68 -21.84
CA GLY A 148 4.24 -14.31 -20.52
C GLY A 148 5.31 -13.24 -20.60
N PHE A 149 5.90 -12.94 -19.45
CA PHE A 149 6.88 -11.87 -19.25
C PHE A 149 8.18 -12.42 -18.72
N ASN A 150 9.25 -11.63 -18.75
CA ASN A 150 10.44 -11.86 -17.96
C ASN A 150 10.36 -11.06 -16.65
N LEU A 151 9.67 -11.62 -15.66
CA LEU A 151 9.51 -11.03 -14.32
C LEU A 151 10.20 -11.90 -13.25
N ARG A 152 11.36 -12.45 -13.60
CA ARG A 152 12.16 -13.24 -12.67
C ARG A 152 12.98 -12.32 -11.77
N MET A 153 12.97 -12.61 -10.47
CA MET A 153 13.88 -12.02 -9.51
C MET A 153 15.25 -12.72 -9.62
N SER A 154 16.34 -11.97 -9.50
CA SER A 154 17.69 -12.54 -9.41
C SER A 154 17.91 -13.18 -8.03
N ASP A 155 18.85 -14.14 -7.96
CA ASP A 155 19.23 -14.77 -6.69
C ASP A 155 19.88 -13.78 -5.72
N ILE A 156 20.52 -12.72 -6.22
CA ILE A 156 21.10 -11.64 -5.42
C ILE A 156 19.98 -10.89 -4.70
N GLU A 157 18.95 -10.45 -5.41
CA GLU A 157 17.79 -9.76 -4.84
C GLU A 157 17.01 -10.68 -3.91
N ALA A 158 16.82 -11.95 -4.29
CA ALA A 158 16.15 -12.94 -3.44
C ALA A 158 16.90 -13.18 -2.12
N GLY A 159 18.23 -13.27 -2.18
CA GLY A 159 19.10 -13.40 -1.02
C GLY A 159 19.00 -12.19 -0.07
N LEU A 160 18.98 -10.98 -0.65
CA LEU A 160 18.80 -9.74 0.11
C LEU A 160 17.40 -9.67 0.75
N ALA A 161 16.34 -9.99 0.00
CA ALA A 161 14.98 -10.04 0.50
C ALA A 161 14.84 -11.00 1.70
N ASN A 162 15.41 -12.21 1.59
CA ASN A 162 15.40 -13.21 2.66
C ASN A 162 16.13 -12.71 3.92
N SER A 163 17.28 -12.04 3.74
CA SER A 163 18.01 -11.40 4.85
C SER A 163 17.19 -10.31 5.55
N GLN A 164 16.48 -9.46 4.79
CA GLN A 164 15.63 -8.41 5.32
C GLN A 164 14.38 -8.97 6.03
N LEU A 165 13.76 -10.01 5.44
CA LEU A 165 12.58 -10.66 6.01
C LEU A 165 12.86 -11.22 7.41
N LYS A 166 14.03 -11.81 7.65
CA LYS A 166 14.44 -12.31 8.97
C LYS A 166 14.47 -11.24 10.06
N ARG A 167 14.53 -9.97 9.69
CA ARG A 167 14.61 -8.81 10.60
C ARG A 167 13.33 -7.99 10.66
N ILE A 168 12.26 -8.44 9.98
CA ILE A 168 11.03 -7.64 9.84
C ILE A 168 10.42 -7.25 11.18
N GLU A 169 10.35 -8.15 12.15
CA GLU A 169 9.78 -7.89 13.47
C GLU A 169 10.54 -6.80 14.23
N GLN A 170 11.88 -6.80 14.14
CA GLN A 170 12.69 -5.74 14.73
C GLN A 170 12.41 -4.40 14.10
N SER A 171 12.28 -4.37 12.77
CA SER A 171 11.94 -3.15 12.02
C SER A 171 10.55 -2.62 12.42
N LEU A 172 9.55 -3.48 12.50
CA LEU A 172 8.18 -3.13 12.91
C LEU A 172 8.15 -2.58 14.34
N ASN A 173 8.83 -3.21 15.28
CA ASN A 173 8.92 -2.75 16.66
C ASN A 173 9.58 -1.36 16.79
N LYS A 174 10.61 -1.08 15.99
CA LYS A 174 11.22 0.26 15.94
C LYS A 174 10.24 1.30 15.38
N ARG A 175 9.54 0.99 14.30
CA ARG A 175 8.53 1.88 13.69
C ARG A 175 7.37 2.15 14.65
N GLN A 176 6.93 1.14 15.39
CA GLN A 176 5.90 1.32 16.42
C GLN A 176 6.34 2.35 17.48
N LYS A 177 7.56 2.23 18.02
CA LYS A 177 8.08 3.18 19.01
C LYS A 177 8.16 4.62 18.47
N ILE A 178 8.51 4.77 17.19
CA ILE A 178 8.53 6.08 16.53
C ILE A 178 7.10 6.61 16.39
N ALA A 179 6.16 5.78 15.97
CA ALA A 179 4.76 6.17 15.85
C ALA A 179 4.16 6.58 17.19
N ASP A 180 4.40 5.80 18.26
CA ASP A 180 3.91 6.10 19.61
C ASP A 180 4.36 7.50 20.08
N ARG A 181 5.63 7.86 19.77
CA ARG A 181 6.16 9.17 20.10
C ARG A 181 5.50 10.28 19.27
N TYR A 182 5.24 10.07 17.99
CA TYR A 182 4.51 11.00 17.15
C TYR A 182 3.08 11.21 17.65
N TYR A 183 2.32 10.12 17.92
CA TYR A 183 0.96 10.21 18.45
C TYR A 183 0.91 10.96 19.79
N LYS A 184 1.94 10.83 20.61
CA LYS A 184 1.99 11.49 21.94
C LYS A 184 2.32 12.96 21.87
N ASN A 185 3.16 13.41 20.91
CA ASN A 185 3.80 14.72 20.99
C ASN A 185 3.45 15.67 19.83
N LEU A 186 2.78 15.20 18.79
CA LEU A 186 2.27 16.07 17.72
C LEU A 186 0.98 16.76 18.19
N ASP A 187 0.88 18.05 17.86
CA ASP A 187 -0.24 18.89 18.27
C ASP A 187 -1.47 18.63 17.38
N THR A 188 -2.46 17.95 17.93
CA THR A 188 -3.69 17.57 17.22
C THR A 188 -4.65 18.73 17.01
N ASP A 189 -4.41 19.92 17.54
CA ASP A 189 -5.24 21.09 17.23
C ASP A 189 -5.07 21.52 15.78
N PHE A 190 -3.91 21.30 15.20
CA PHE A 190 -3.53 21.74 13.84
C PHE A 190 -3.44 20.65 12.79
N ILE A 191 -3.31 19.39 13.22
CA ILE A 191 -3.23 18.24 12.32
C ILE A 191 -4.21 17.14 12.70
N GLU A 192 -4.49 16.26 11.75
CA GLU A 192 -5.15 14.97 11.99
C GLU A 192 -4.16 13.84 11.68
N MET A 193 -4.25 12.76 12.43
CA MET A 193 -3.48 11.52 12.21
C MET A 193 -4.41 10.38 11.90
N GLN A 194 -3.91 9.35 11.23
CA GLN A 194 -4.68 8.15 10.89
C GLN A 194 -5.19 7.47 12.16
N HIS A 195 -6.48 7.15 12.22
CA HIS A 195 -7.06 6.44 13.36
C HIS A 195 -6.67 4.96 13.33
N VAL A 196 -6.13 4.48 14.45
CA VAL A 196 -5.74 3.07 14.63
C VAL A 196 -6.53 2.50 15.81
N ASP A 197 -7.46 1.60 15.53
CA ASP A 197 -8.21 0.90 16.57
C ASP A 197 -7.42 -0.28 17.18
N ASN A 198 -7.95 -0.86 18.26
CA ASN A 198 -7.33 -1.97 18.98
C ASN A 198 -7.37 -3.33 18.25
N LYS A 199 -8.06 -3.42 17.12
CA LYS A 199 -8.13 -4.62 16.28
C LYS A 199 -7.02 -4.69 15.26
N ARG A 200 -6.27 -3.59 15.07
CA ARG A 200 -5.26 -3.42 14.03
C ARG A 200 -3.87 -3.28 14.62
N THR A 201 -2.93 -4.02 14.06
CA THR A 201 -1.50 -3.77 14.22
C THR A 201 -1.00 -3.10 12.96
N HIS A 202 -0.50 -1.87 13.09
CA HIS A 202 -0.05 -1.05 11.97
C HIS A 202 1.42 -1.33 11.63
N ALA A 203 1.78 -1.46 10.36
CA ALA A 203 3.18 -1.65 9.94
C ALA A 203 3.97 -0.33 9.86
N TYR A 204 3.32 0.81 9.89
CA TYR A 204 3.93 2.15 9.81
C TYR A 204 4.97 2.29 8.69
N HIS A 205 4.57 1.94 7.47
CA HIS A 205 5.38 2.24 6.29
C HIS A 205 5.58 3.73 6.12
N LEU A 206 4.50 4.48 6.27
CA LEU A 206 4.46 5.94 6.29
C LEU A 206 3.88 6.42 7.62
N PHE A 207 4.16 7.66 7.96
CA PHE A 207 3.42 8.39 8.98
C PHE A 207 2.81 9.64 8.35
N PRO A 208 1.62 9.51 7.74
CA PRO A 208 0.92 10.62 7.15
C PRO A 208 0.23 11.46 8.22
N ILE A 209 0.27 12.77 8.04
CA ILE A 209 -0.51 13.76 8.79
C ILE A 209 -1.35 14.56 7.82
N LEU A 210 -2.49 15.05 8.28
CA LEU A 210 -3.39 15.88 7.51
C LEU A 210 -3.41 17.28 8.09
N ILE A 211 -2.95 18.26 7.32
CA ILE A 211 -2.92 19.66 7.76
C ILE A 211 -4.34 20.18 7.86
N LYS A 212 -4.76 20.71 9.02
CA LYS A 212 -6.10 21.29 9.22
C LYS A 212 -6.20 22.67 8.57
N LYS A 213 -7.40 23.00 8.10
CA LYS A 213 -7.72 24.36 7.63
C LYS A 213 -7.70 25.33 8.82
N PRO A 214 -7.27 26.58 8.63
CA PRO A 214 -7.03 27.26 7.34
C PRO A 214 -5.61 27.08 6.76
N TYR A 215 -4.74 26.32 7.41
CA TYR A 215 -3.33 26.16 6.98
C TYR A 215 -3.23 25.42 5.64
N LYS A 216 -2.22 25.82 4.85
CA LYS A 216 -1.96 25.27 3.52
C LYS A 216 -0.79 24.30 3.54
N ARG A 217 -0.96 23.12 2.92
CA ARG A 217 0.07 22.10 2.80
C ARG A 217 1.38 22.62 2.18
N GLU A 218 1.29 23.48 1.17
CA GLU A 218 2.46 24.03 0.46
C GLU A 218 3.35 24.84 1.41
N GLY A 219 2.75 25.68 2.26
CA GLY A 219 3.47 26.44 3.30
C GLY A 219 4.18 25.53 4.28
N PHE A 220 3.48 24.48 4.74
CA PHE A 220 4.06 23.48 5.63
C PHE A 220 5.25 22.74 4.96
N ILE A 221 5.10 22.31 3.72
CA ILE A 221 6.18 21.63 2.98
C ILE A 221 7.41 22.55 2.85
N ASN A 222 7.21 23.83 2.56
CA ASN A 222 8.32 24.79 2.44
C ASN A 222 9.02 24.99 3.78
N HIS A 223 8.27 25.17 4.87
CA HIS A 223 8.80 25.27 6.23
C HIS A 223 9.67 24.06 6.60
N MET A 224 9.16 22.83 6.37
CA MET A 224 9.92 21.61 6.65
C MET A 224 11.20 21.52 5.80
N ARG A 225 11.12 21.94 4.52
CA ARG A 225 12.27 21.95 3.61
C ARG A 225 13.34 22.96 4.03
N GLU A 226 12.96 24.14 4.50
CA GLU A 226 13.89 25.15 5.04
C GLU A 226 14.67 24.63 6.25
N LEU A 227 14.06 23.74 7.02
CA LEU A 227 14.71 23.03 8.14
C LEU A 227 15.46 21.75 7.71
N ASN A 228 15.61 21.49 6.40
CA ASN A 228 16.20 20.27 5.83
C ASN A 228 15.49 18.98 6.28
N ILE A 229 14.19 19.03 6.56
CA ILE A 229 13.36 17.86 6.88
C ILE A 229 12.63 17.41 5.61
N GLY A 230 12.93 16.19 5.17
CA GLY A 230 12.27 15.58 4.00
C GLY A 230 10.82 15.18 4.30
N VAL A 231 9.88 15.74 3.55
CA VAL A 231 8.46 15.37 3.60
C VAL A 231 7.96 15.06 2.18
N THR A 232 6.94 14.21 2.07
CA THR A 232 6.45 13.74 0.76
C THR A 232 4.92 13.62 0.75
N ILE A 233 4.32 13.78 -0.43
CA ILE A 233 2.88 13.56 -0.63
C ILE A 233 2.65 12.11 -1.07
N HIS A 234 2.01 11.31 -0.23
CA HIS A 234 1.57 9.96 -0.55
C HIS A 234 0.04 9.87 -0.46
N TYR A 235 -0.71 10.01 -1.57
CA TYR A 235 -0.27 10.24 -2.95
C TYR A 235 -1.15 11.31 -3.62
N PRO A 236 -0.79 11.82 -4.81
CA PRO A 236 -1.75 12.54 -5.66
C PRO A 236 -2.91 11.63 -6.05
N LEU A 237 -4.11 12.19 -6.25
CA LEU A 237 -5.29 11.41 -6.62
C LEU A 237 -5.15 10.80 -8.01
N ILE A 238 -5.26 9.48 -8.10
CA ILE A 238 -5.12 8.75 -9.37
C ILE A 238 -6.21 9.15 -10.36
N ASN A 239 -7.46 9.26 -9.91
CA ASN A 239 -8.59 9.63 -10.75
C ASN A 239 -8.57 11.09 -11.24
N GLU A 240 -7.67 11.93 -10.75
CA GLU A 240 -7.41 13.28 -11.29
C GLU A 240 -6.23 13.31 -12.27
N MET A 241 -5.43 12.24 -12.35
CA MET A 241 -4.33 12.13 -13.31
C MET A 241 -4.83 11.99 -14.74
N SER A 242 -4.10 12.59 -15.69
CA SER A 242 -4.49 12.64 -17.12
C SER A 242 -4.84 11.29 -17.72
N ALA A 243 -4.10 10.24 -17.36
CA ALA A 243 -4.33 8.88 -17.85
C ALA A 243 -5.61 8.23 -17.30
N PHE A 244 -6.10 8.69 -16.14
CA PHE A 244 -7.16 8.00 -15.38
C PHE A 244 -8.43 8.82 -15.20
N LYS A 245 -8.41 10.13 -15.37
CA LYS A 245 -9.58 11.04 -15.16
C LYS A 245 -10.84 10.69 -15.98
N LYS A 246 -10.71 9.83 -17.00
CA LYS A 246 -11.84 9.34 -17.80
C LYS A 246 -12.63 8.20 -17.12
N PHE A 247 -12.08 7.59 -16.08
CA PHE A 247 -12.74 6.49 -15.39
C PHE A 247 -13.61 7.00 -14.25
N PRO A 248 -14.78 6.38 -13.99
CA PRO A 248 -15.72 6.85 -12.98
C PRO A 248 -15.18 6.70 -11.55
N GLY A 249 -15.56 7.64 -10.69
CA GLY A 249 -15.30 7.62 -9.27
C GLY A 249 -15.63 8.96 -8.64
N LYS A 250 -16.60 8.98 -7.72
CA LYS A 250 -16.87 10.13 -6.85
C LYS A 250 -16.07 9.93 -5.57
N THR A 251 -15.01 10.69 -5.41
CA THR A 251 -14.04 10.53 -4.29
C THR A 251 -13.86 11.84 -3.53
N PRO A 252 -14.95 12.44 -2.97
CA PRO A 252 -14.86 13.73 -2.29
C PRO A 252 -13.98 13.69 -1.04
N ILE A 253 -13.99 12.59 -0.26
CA ILE A 253 -13.16 12.44 0.93
C ILE A 253 -11.69 12.31 0.53
N ALA A 254 -11.38 11.44 -0.45
CA ALA A 254 -10.01 11.30 -0.95
C ALA A 254 -9.50 12.62 -1.54
N LYS A 255 -10.35 13.42 -2.17
CA LYS A 255 -9.98 14.74 -2.69
C LYS A 255 -9.64 15.72 -1.57
N ASP A 256 -10.45 15.82 -0.52
CA ASP A 256 -10.16 16.66 0.64
C ASP A 256 -8.87 16.20 1.33
N VAL A 257 -8.75 14.92 1.68
CA VAL A 257 -7.54 14.34 2.30
C VAL A 257 -6.32 14.52 1.41
N GLY A 258 -6.40 14.16 0.13
CA GLY A 258 -5.29 14.25 -0.82
C GLY A 258 -4.78 15.68 -1.04
N SER A 259 -5.63 16.70 -0.82
CA SER A 259 -5.23 18.12 -0.89
C SER A 259 -4.40 18.60 0.30
N ARG A 260 -4.47 17.89 1.44
CA ARG A 260 -3.91 18.34 2.74
C ARG A 260 -2.89 17.37 3.34
N ILE A 261 -2.80 16.14 2.83
CA ILE A 261 -1.96 15.09 3.39
C ILE A 261 -0.48 15.30 3.10
N VAL A 262 0.35 15.04 4.10
CA VAL A 262 1.83 15.01 4.02
C VAL A 262 2.35 13.86 4.87
N SER A 263 3.32 13.12 4.37
CA SER A 263 4.04 12.12 5.17
C SER A 263 5.31 12.73 5.75
N ILE A 264 5.47 12.64 7.05
CA ILE A 264 6.67 13.05 7.79
C ILE A 264 7.64 11.86 7.94
N PRO A 265 8.91 12.08 8.31
CA PRO A 265 9.93 11.03 8.38
C PRO A 265 9.50 9.82 9.21
N MET A 266 9.59 8.62 8.61
CA MET A 266 9.26 7.35 9.25
C MET A 266 10.17 6.23 8.72
N TYR A 267 11.22 5.90 9.46
CA TYR A 267 12.15 4.80 9.13
C TYR A 267 12.78 4.22 10.39
N PRO A 268 13.17 2.92 10.40
CA PRO A 268 13.55 2.21 11.64
C PRO A 268 14.75 2.79 12.40
N ASN A 269 15.62 3.54 11.72
CA ASN A 269 16.83 4.12 12.31
C ASN A 269 16.69 5.62 12.60
N LEU A 270 15.49 6.21 12.54
CA LEU A 270 15.24 7.57 12.97
C LEU A 270 15.55 7.68 14.47
N SER A 271 16.59 8.45 14.81
CA SER A 271 17.00 8.62 16.19
C SER A 271 16.00 9.46 16.99
N VAL A 272 16.03 9.33 18.30
CA VAL A 272 15.17 10.11 19.20
C VAL A 272 15.36 11.60 18.97
N LYS A 273 16.60 12.07 18.86
CA LYS A 273 16.94 13.49 18.64
C LYS A 273 16.40 14.01 17.31
N GLU A 274 16.57 13.24 16.24
CA GLU A 274 16.02 13.62 14.92
C GLU A 274 14.49 13.66 14.97
N GLN A 275 13.87 12.70 15.64
CA GLN A 275 12.42 12.68 15.79
C GLN A 275 11.88 13.86 16.61
N GLU A 276 12.56 14.23 17.69
CA GLU A 276 12.24 15.42 18.49
C GLU A 276 12.31 16.66 17.63
N PHE A 277 13.38 16.83 16.84
CA PHE A 277 13.50 17.94 15.91
C PHE A 277 12.36 17.97 14.88
N VAL A 278 11.93 16.82 14.33
CA VAL A 278 10.76 16.75 13.44
C VAL A 278 9.48 17.17 14.16
N ILE A 279 9.27 16.75 15.41
CA ILE A 279 8.07 17.09 16.20
C ILE A 279 8.05 18.60 16.49
N GLU A 280 9.18 19.18 16.89
CA GLU A 280 9.33 20.63 17.12
C GLU A 280 9.06 21.43 15.85
N ALA A 281 9.59 20.99 14.70
CA ALA A 281 9.38 21.62 13.41
C ALA A 281 7.90 21.56 12.98
N VAL A 282 7.23 20.41 13.15
CA VAL A 282 5.80 20.27 12.82
C VAL A 282 4.96 21.18 13.71
N ASN A 283 5.13 21.13 15.02
CA ASN A 283 4.35 21.91 15.95
C ASN A 283 4.64 23.42 15.85
N GLY A 284 5.88 23.78 15.53
CA GLY A 284 6.34 25.17 15.40
C GLY A 284 5.78 25.91 14.18
N TYR A 285 5.40 25.18 13.13
CA TYR A 285 4.82 25.79 11.93
C TYR A 285 3.49 26.49 12.18
N PHE A 286 2.74 26.06 13.17
CA PHE A 286 1.38 26.54 13.46
C PHE A 286 1.34 27.64 14.51
N LYS A 287 2.45 27.89 15.17
CA LYS A 287 2.58 28.94 16.20
C LYS A 287 3.11 30.26 15.61
#